data_7cfdda7e52bf26b518556e02d2f730ef
#
_entry.id   7cfdda7e52bf26b518556e02d2f730ef
#
_cell.length_a   1.000
_cell.length_b   1.000
_cell.length_c   1.000
_cell.angle_alpha   90.00
_cell.angle_beta   90.00
_cell.angle_gamma   90.00
#
_symmetry.space_group_name_H-M   'P 1'
#
loop_
_entity.id
_entity.type
_entity.pdbx_description
1 polymer ?
#
loop_
_entity_poly.entity_id
_entity_poly.type
_entity_poly.pdbx_seq_one_letter_code
_entity_poly.pdbx_strand_id
1 'polypeptide(L)'
;RGFKTIVKPAMEKSLTETNCISCGNCVDTCPTGALEEKFPFKVLGTLPKVNEETICNFCSIGCKLNVKVLKNDIYYVANSTDEIRDSHNKGYLCPKGRFGHRYLNDIIRANDIVVKDSKLSINDFPKAAKYIADKLKKVVEKHGPDAVAIFGAPKLSNEELYLLQKLGRVGINTNNIASLTNVFSDL
;
A
#
# COMPACT_ATOMS: atom_id res chain seq x y z
N ARG A 1 40.76 -7.46 -1.11
CA ARG A 1 40.49 -8.74 -1.78
C ARG A 1 40.39 -9.87 -0.74
N GLY A 2 39.70 -10.96 -1.06
CA GLY A 2 39.55 -12.10 -0.17
C GLY A 2 38.65 -11.81 1.02
N PHE A 3 39.00 -12.33 2.19
CA PHE A 3 38.18 -12.20 3.42
C PHE A 3 37.97 -10.78 3.93
N LYS A 4 38.72 -9.79 3.42
CA LYS A 4 38.52 -8.37 3.73
C LYS A 4 37.61 -7.65 2.77
N THR A 5 37.03 -8.36 1.79
CA THR A 5 36.12 -7.76 0.80
C THR A 5 34.76 -7.52 1.46
N ILE A 6 34.30 -6.29 1.42
CA ILE A 6 32.99 -5.86 1.93
C ILE A 6 32.24 -5.10 0.84
N VAL A 7 30.93 -5.22 0.84
CA VAL A 7 30.04 -4.42 -0.01
C VAL A 7 29.75 -3.12 0.71
N LYS A 8 30.28 -2.01 0.19
CA LYS A 8 30.09 -0.66 0.73
C LYS A 8 29.70 0.31 -0.37
N PRO A 9 28.99 1.38 -0.04
CA PRO A 9 28.86 2.54 -0.94
C PRO A 9 30.24 3.15 -1.25
N ALA A 10 30.32 3.88 -2.36
CA ALA A 10 31.55 4.57 -2.75
C ALA A 10 32.04 5.51 -1.64
N MET A 11 33.35 5.60 -1.45
CA MET A 11 34.03 6.46 -0.46
C MET A 11 33.60 6.19 1.00
N GLU A 12 33.18 4.97 1.29
CA GLU A 12 32.77 4.56 2.65
C GLU A 12 31.61 5.37 3.26
N LYS A 13 30.85 6.08 2.44
CA LYS A 13 29.69 6.86 2.88
C LYS A 13 28.58 5.95 3.40
N SER A 14 27.74 6.47 4.29
CA SER A 14 26.49 5.81 4.65
C SER A 14 25.52 5.78 3.47
N LEU A 15 24.56 4.82 3.43
CA LEU A 15 23.55 4.77 2.37
C LEU A 15 22.71 6.07 2.31
N THR A 16 22.52 6.74 3.44
CA THR A 16 21.79 8.01 3.53
C THR A 16 22.53 9.19 2.90
N GLU A 17 23.83 9.09 2.72
CA GLU A 17 24.68 10.11 2.06
C GLU A 17 24.89 9.82 0.57
N THR A 18 24.20 8.84 0.04
CA THR A 18 24.27 8.42 -1.35
C THR A 18 22.92 8.62 -2.05
N ASN A 19 22.88 8.38 -3.36
CA ASN A 19 21.62 8.38 -4.13
C ASN A 19 20.77 7.11 -3.89
N CYS A 20 20.88 6.48 -2.72
CA CYS A 20 20.10 5.31 -2.36
C CYS A 20 18.63 5.71 -2.11
N ILE A 21 17.71 5.12 -2.86
CA ILE A 21 16.26 5.33 -2.72
C ILE A 21 15.61 4.30 -1.79
N SER A 22 16.38 3.50 -1.09
CA SER A 22 15.89 2.45 -0.14
C SER A 22 14.93 1.44 -0.77
N CYS A 23 15.08 1.13 -2.06
CA CYS A 23 14.17 0.21 -2.77
C CYS A 23 14.31 -1.27 -2.35
N GLY A 24 15.40 -1.65 -1.66
CA GLY A 24 15.64 -3.00 -1.17
C GLY A 24 16.01 -4.04 -2.25
N ASN A 25 16.29 -3.63 -3.49
CA ASN A 25 16.69 -4.59 -4.55
C ASN A 25 18.01 -5.30 -4.21
N CYS A 26 18.95 -4.60 -3.59
CA CYS A 26 20.21 -5.20 -3.13
C CYS A 26 20.01 -6.27 -2.05
N VAL A 27 19.00 -6.09 -1.20
CA VAL A 27 18.62 -7.07 -0.16
C VAL A 27 18.04 -8.32 -0.81
N ASP A 28 17.13 -8.14 -1.77
CA ASP A 28 16.43 -9.24 -2.42
C ASP A 28 17.34 -10.07 -3.34
N THR A 29 18.33 -9.44 -3.97
CA THR A 29 19.28 -10.12 -4.86
C THR A 29 20.50 -10.69 -4.14
N CYS A 30 20.66 -10.43 -2.83
CA CYS A 30 21.80 -10.93 -2.09
C CYS A 30 21.67 -12.43 -1.78
N PRO A 31 22.49 -13.31 -2.40
CA PRO A 31 22.32 -14.76 -2.24
C PRO A 31 22.80 -15.27 -0.88
N THR A 32 23.60 -14.47 -0.18
CA THR A 32 24.22 -14.88 1.10
C THR A 32 23.51 -14.29 2.32
N GLY A 33 22.53 -13.39 2.11
CA GLY A 33 21.89 -12.67 3.23
C GLY A 33 22.82 -11.67 3.95
N ALA A 34 23.95 -11.30 3.33
CA ALA A 34 24.86 -10.30 3.89
C ALA A 34 24.27 -8.88 3.88
N LEU A 35 23.33 -8.64 2.98
CA LEU A 35 22.52 -7.43 2.92
C LEU A 35 21.12 -7.81 3.39
N GLU A 36 20.67 -7.21 4.47
CA GLU A 36 19.35 -7.41 5.03
C GLU A 36 18.66 -6.07 5.35
N GLU A 37 17.37 -6.11 5.55
CA GLU A 37 16.62 -4.94 5.98
C GLU A 37 16.89 -4.65 7.46
N LYS A 38 16.79 -3.37 7.86
CA LYS A 38 17.08 -2.93 9.23
C LYS A 38 16.24 -3.65 10.30
N PHE A 39 15.01 -4.03 9.94
CA PHE A 39 14.10 -4.76 10.81
C PHE A 39 13.66 -6.06 10.12
N PRO A 40 14.54 -7.06 10.02
CA PRO A 40 14.18 -8.30 9.36
C PRO A 40 13.08 -9.03 10.14
N PHE A 41 12.20 -9.70 9.40
CA PHE A 41 11.26 -10.62 10.01
C PHE A 41 12.01 -11.86 10.47
N LYS A 42 12.10 -12.07 11.76
CA LYS A 42 12.81 -13.22 12.32
C LYS A 42 11.95 -14.48 12.24
N VAL A 43 12.23 -15.33 11.28
CA VAL A 43 11.67 -16.66 11.18
C VAL A 43 12.63 -17.67 11.79
N LEU A 44 12.20 -18.35 12.83
CA LEU A 44 12.95 -19.47 13.43
C LEU A 44 12.54 -20.75 12.69
N GLY A 45 13.51 -21.43 12.08
CA GLY A 45 13.30 -22.70 11.38
C GLY A 45 13.24 -22.60 9.88
N THR A 46 12.72 -23.65 9.23
CA THR A 46 12.65 -23.75 7.78
C THR A 46 11.62 -22.74 7.24
N LEU A 47 12.05 -21.92 6.29
CA LEU A 47 11.19 -20.95 5.64
C LEU A 47 10.08 -21.70 4.88
N PRO A 48 8.81 -21.35 5.05
CA PRO A 48 7.73 -21.93 4.28
C PRO A 48 7.89 -21.53 2.81
N LYS A 49 7.55 -22.48 1.91
CA LYS A 49 7.63 -22.28 0.46
C LYS A 49 6.36 -21.65 -0.13
N VAL A 50 5.50 -21.08 0.69
CA VAL A 50 4.27 -20.45 0.18
C VAL A 50 4.64 -19.10 -0.41
N ASN A 51 4.58 -19.02 -1.74
CA ASN A 51 4.76 -17.80 -2.52
C ASN A 51 3.42 -17.47 -3.16
N GLU A 52 2.92 -16.28 -2.90
CA GLU A 52 1.67 -15.81 -3.49
C GLU A 52 1.95 -14.59 -4.36
N GLU A 53 1.49 -14.64 -5.60
CA GLU A 53 1.56 -13.50 -6.49
C GLU A 53 0.36 -12.59 -6.28
N THR A 54 0.64 -11.30 -6.20
CA THR A 54 -0.39 -10.29 -6.00
C THR A 54 0.02 -8.95 -6.62
N ILE A 55 -0.84 -7.97 -6.48
CA ILE A 55 -0.63 -6.61 -6.97
C ILE A 55 -0.47 -5.66 -5.79
N CYS A 56 0.53 -4.78 -5.87
CA CYS A 56 0.74 -3.73 -4.89
C CYS A 56 -0.42 -2.74 -4.89
N ASN A 57 -0.99 -2.48 -3.72
CA ASN A 57 -2.13 -1.60 -3.54
C ASN A 57 -1.76 -0.21 -2.97
N PHE A 58 -0.47 0.17 -2.98
CA PHE A 58 -0.06 1.47 -2.43
C PHE A 58 -0.25 2.64 -3.39
N CYS A 59 -0.28 2.38 -4.69
CA CYS A 59 -0.57 3.40 -5.71
C CYS A 59 -1.14 2.75 -6.98
N SER A 60 -1.63 3.58 -7.90
CA SER A 60 -2.27 3.16 -9.17
C SER A 60 -1.32 2.49 -10.17
N ILE A 61 -0.01 2.42 -9.93
CA ILE A 61 0.92 1.70 -10.80
C ILE A 61 0.64 0.19 -10.80
N GLY A 62 0.17 -0.37 -9.68
CA GLY A 62 -0.24 -1.77 -9.62
C GLY A 62 0.92 -2.75 -9.88
N CYS A 63 2.09 -2.52 -9.28
CA CYS A 63 3.25 -3.40 -9.44
C CYS A 63 2.94 -4.83 -9.01
N LYS A 64 3.34 -5.81 -9.81
CA LYS A 64 3.28 -7.21 -9.42
C LYS A 64 4.31 -7.53 -8.33
N LEU A 65 3.87 -8.26 -7.33
CA LEU A 65 4.65 -8.67 -6.16
C LEU A 65 4.62 -10.19 -6.01
N ASN A 66 5.69 -10.75 -5.47
CA ASN A 66 5.71 -12.08 -4.91
C ASN A 66 5.79 -11.97 -3.39
N VAL A 67 4.77 -12.44 -2.70
CA VAL A 67 4.62 -12.32 -1.25
C VAL A 67 4.87 -13.66 -0.61
N LYS A 68 5.78 -13.69 0.37
CA LYS A 68 6.04 -14.88 1.18
C LYS A 68 5.27 -14.78 2.48
N VAL A 69 4.39 -15.76 2.69
CA VAL A 69 3.47 -15.79 3.83
C VAL A 69 3.82 -16.94 4.77
N LEU A 70 3.81 -16.66 6.07
CA LEU A 70 3.98 -17.63 7.14
C LEU A 70 2.86 -17.44 8.17
N LYS A 71 2.05 -18.47 8.42
CA LYS A 71 0.95 -18.44 9.40
C LYS A 71 0.04 -17.21 9.27
N ASN A 72 -0.31 -16.84 8.03
CA ASN A 72 -1.09 -15.66 7.66
C ASN A 72 -0.38 -14.30 7.78
N ASP A 73 0.89 -14.27 8.19
CA ASP A 73 1.68 -13.05 8.20
C ASP A 73 2.54 -12.93 6.96
N ILE A 74 2.61 -11.74 6.39
CA ILE A 74 3.56 -11.40 5.32
C ILE A 74 4.92 -11.16 5.97
N TYR A 75 5.88 -12.02 5.69
CA TYR A 75 7.21 -11.85 6.25
C TYR A 75 8.24 -11.30 5.24
N TYR A 76 7.98 -11.43 3.95
CA TYR A 76 8.88 -10.95 2.93
C TYR A 76 8.17 -10.66 1.61
N VAL A 77 8.61 -9.63 0.90
CA VAL A 77 8.17 -9.30 -0.44
C VAL A 77 9.35 -9.39 -1.39
N ALA A 78 9.33 -10.39 -2.27
CA ALA A 78 10.40 -10.67 -3.23
C ALA A 78 10.19 -9.96 -4.57
N ASN A 79 11.27 -9.81 -5.33
CA ASN A 79 11.24 -9.23 -6.67
C ASN A 79 10.72 -10.19 -7.74
N SER A 80 10.90 -11.51 -7.59
CA SER A 80 10.88 -12.33 -8.79
C SER A 80 10.28 -13.71 -8.68
N THR A 81 9.29 -13.92 -9.48
CA THR A 81 9.16 -15.07 -10.37
C THR A 81 9.50 -14.62 -11.81
N ASP A 82 9.71 -15.52 -12.76
CA ASP A 82 9.94 -15.14 -14.16
C ASP A 82 8.75 -14.36 -14.73
N GLU A 83 7.52 -14.68 -14.31
CA GLU A 83 6.30 -13.95 -14.67
C GLU A 83 6.30 -12.49 -14.20
N ILE A 84 6.90 -12.19 -13.05
CA ILE A 84 7.02 -10.81 -12.55
C ILE A 84 8.07 -10.04 -13.35
N ARG A 85 9.13 -10.69 -13.86
CA ARG A 85 10.11 -10.02 -14.71
C ARG A 85 9.52 -9.54 -16.03
N ASP A 86 8.52 -10.24 -16.56
CA ASP A 86 7.80 -9.85 -17.77
C ASP A 86 6.70 -8.80 -17.51
N SER A 87 6.46 -8.47 -16.24
CA SER A 87 5.52 -7.42 -15.86
C SER A 87 6.06 -6.01 -16.13
N HIS A 88 5.16 -5.00 -16.11
CA HIS A 88 5.53 -3.60 -16.32
C HIS A 88 6.58 -3.08 -15.34
N ASN A 89 6.60 -3.57 -14.09
CA ASN A 89 7.62 -3.20 -13.10
C ASN A 89 8.89 -4.06 -13.16
N LYS A 90 8.97 -5.06 -14.04
CA LYS A 90 10.15 -5.92 -14.28
C LYS A 90 10.81 -6.44 -12.99
N GLY A 91 10.01 -6.70 -11.98
CA GLY A 91 10.47 -7.12 -10.65
C GLY A 91 10.99 -5.98 -9.75
N TYR A 92 11.11 -4.75 -10.24
CA TYR A 92 11.53 -3.62 -9.40
C TYR A 92 10.39 -3.11 -8.53
N LEU A 93 10.71 -2.77 -7.28
CA LEU A 93 9.77 -2.23 -6.32
C LEU A 93 10.30 -0.94 -5.70
N CYS A 94 9.40 -0.03 -5.37
CA CYS A 94 9.74 1.11 -4.54
C CYS A 94 9.77 0.72 -3.05
N PRO A 95 10.28 1.57 -2.14
CA PRO A 95 10.31 1.28 -0.71
C PRO A 95 8.95 0.88 -0.13
N LYS A 96 7.87 1.54 -0.56
CA LYS A 96 6.51 1.21 -0.09
C LYS A 96 6.08 -0.19 -0.54
N GLY A 97 6.32 -0.53 -1.80
CA GLY A 97 6.00 -1.86 -2.34
C GLY A 97 6.82 -2.97 -1.68
N ARG A 98 8.08 -2.69 -1.34
CA ARG A 98 8.98 -3.67 -0.70
C ARG A 98 8.69 -3.86 0.78
N PHE A 99 8.58 -2.78 1.53
CA PHE A 99 8.58 -2.83 3.00
C PHE A 99 7.25 -2.42 3.63
N GLY A 100 6.38 -1.76 2.86
CA GLY A 100 5.15 -1.17 3.38
C GLY A 100 4.10 -2.18 3.83
N HIS A 101 4.15 -3.43 3.37
CA HIS A 101 3.13 -4.45 3.68
C HIS A 101 3.11 -4.90 5.13
N ARG A 102 4.10 -4.53 5.93
CA ARG A 102 4.17 -4.92 7.35
C ARG A 102 2.97 -4.46 8.17
N TYR A 103 2.32 -3.36 7.79
CA TYR A 103 1.11 -2.90 8.48
C TYR A 103 -0.05 -3.91 8.41
N LEU A 104 -0.03 -4.84 7.44
CA LEU A 104 -1.04 -5.89 7.32
C LEU A 104 -0.95 -6.92 8.44
N ASN A 105 0.25 -7.10 9.01
CA ASN A 105 0.49 -8.00 10.13
C ASN A 105 0.18 -7.35 11.48
N ASP A 106 -0.17 -6.06 11.48
CA ASP A 106 -0.49 -5.33 12.71
C ASP A 106 -1.85 -5.80 13.26
N ILE A 107 -1.83 -6.26 14.50
CA ILE A 107 -3.04 -6.71 15.21
C ILE A 107 -3.92 -5.54 15.67
N ILE A 108 -3.36 -4.32 15.73
CA ILE A 108 -4.08 -3.10 16.15
C ILE A 108 -4.76 -2.48 14.92
N ARG A 109 -5.69 -3.21 14.32
CA ARG A 109 -6.52 -2.72 13.22
C ARG A 109 -7.95 -2.47 13.69
N ALA A 110 -8.56 -1.43 13.15
CA ALA A 110 -9.98 -1.17 13.37
C ALA A 110 -10.79 -2.31 12.75
N ASN A 111 -11.45 -3.09 13.59
CA ASN A 111 -12.29 -4.21 13.17
C ASN A 111 -13.76 -3.82 13.03
N ASP A 112 -14.14 -2.68 13.62
CA ASP A 112 -15.50 -2.21 13.64
C ASP A 112 -15.65 -0.86 12.94
N ILE A 113 -16.79 -0.68 12.28
CA ILE A 113 -17.23 0.62 11.80
C ILE A 113 -17.83 1.35 13.00
N VAL A 114 -17.14 2.41 13.45
CA VAL A 114 -17.56 3.19 14.62
C VAL A 114 -18.27 4.47 14.15
N VAL A 115 -19.50 4.63 14.60
CA VAL A 115 -20.26 5.88 14.45
C VAL A 115 -20.33 6.53 15.82
N LYS A 116 -20.34 7.86 15.89
CA LYS A 116 -20.50 8.61 17.13
C LYS A 116 -21.71 8.03 17.92
N ASP A 117 -21.47 7.62 19.15
CA ASP A 117 -22.44 7.04 20.08
C ASP A 117 -22.99 5.64 19.71
N SER A 118 -22.54 5.02 18.62
CA SER A 118 -22.92 3.65 18.29
C SER A 118 -21.75 2.91 17.64
N LYS A 119 -21.72 1.58 17.84
CA LYS A 119 -20.74 0.70 17.25
C LYS A 119 -21.42 -0.21 16.23
N LEU A 120 -21.04 -0.09 14.97
CA LEU A 120 -21.47 -0.99 13.91
C LEU A 120 -20.36 -2.01 13.63
N SER A 121 -20.74 -3.28 13.51
CA SER A 121 -19.82 -4.33 13.09
C SER A 121 -19.41 -4.13 11.62
N ILE A 122 -18.21 -4.53 11.24
CA ILE A 122 -17.73 -4.51 9.87
C ILE A 122 -18.63 -5.30 8.91
N ASN A 123 -19.37 -6.27 9.40
CA ASN A 123 -20.35 -7.05 8.65
C ASN A 123 -21.64 -6.27 8.35
N ASP A 124 -21.81 -5.12 8.96
CA ASP A 124 -22.96 -4.22 8.75
C ASP A 124 -22.70 -3.14 7.69
N PHE A 125 -21.89 -3.42 6.66
CA PHE A 125 -21.62 -2.48 5.57
C PHE A 125 -22.89 -1.84 4.95
N PRO A 126 -23.97 -2.58 4.66
CA PRO A 126 -25.22 -1.99 4.17
C PRO A 126 -25.80 -0.94 5.11
N LYS A 127 -25.75 -1.18 6.43
CA LYS A 127 -26.22 -0.22 7.45
C LYS A 127 -25.34 1.03 7.47
N ALA A 128 -24.02 0.85 7.41
CA ALA A 128 -23.05 1.95 7.35
C ALA A 128 -23.25 2.80 6.09
N ALA A 129 -23.41 2.16 4.92
CA ALA A 129 -23.66 2.83 3.67
C ALA A 129 -24.98 3.65 3.70
N LYS A 130 -26.05 3.08 4.25
CA LYS A 130 -27.31 3.79 4.46
C LYS A 130 -27.14 5.00 5.38
N TYR A 131 -26.44 4.83 6.50
CA TYR A 131 -26.17 5.93 7.43
C TYR A 131 -25.41 7.08 6.75
N ILE A 132 -24.36 6.76 5.96
CA ILE A 132 -23.59 7.76 5.21
C ILE A 132 -24.49 8.46 4.19
N ALA A 133 -25.27 7.70 3.41
CA ALA A 133 -26.16 8.25 2.42
C ALA A 133 -27.21 9.21 3.02
N ASP A 134 -27.80 8.84 4.15
CA ASP A 134 -28.77 9.68 4.86
C ASP A 134 -28.14 10.98 5.39
N LYS A 135 -26.90 10.93 5.85
CA LYS A 135 -26.13 12.12 6.27
C LYS A 135 -25.80 13.02 5.10
N LEU A 136 -25.31 12.45 3.98
CA LEU A 136 -25.02 13.21 2.76
C LEU A 136 -26.25 13.89 2.19
N LYS A 137 -27.38 13.19 2.11
CA LYS A 137 -28.66 13.77 1.67
C LYS A 137 -29.05 14.99 2.50
N LYS A 138 -28.97 14.89 3.84
CA LYS A 138 -29.30 16.03 4.73
C LYS A 138 -28.37 17.23 4.51
N VAL A 139 -27.09 17.01 4.21
CA VAL A 139 -26.14 18.09 3.91
C VAL A 139 -26.50 18.74 2.57
N VAL A 140 -26.77 17.93 1.54
CA VAL A 140 -27.14 18.42 0.20
C VAL A 140 -28.47 19.18 0.24
N GLU A 141 -29.49 18.65 0.93
CA GLU A 141 -30.79 19.32 1.10
C GLU A 141 -30.69 20.68 1.79
N LYS A 142 -29.79 20.79 2.77
CA LYS A 142 -29.63 22.01 3.58
C LYS A 142 -28.71 23.06 2.95
N HIS A 143 -27.63 22.61 2.31
CA HIS A 143 -26.53 23.48 1.88
C HIS A 143 -26.22 23.42 0.38
N GLY A 144 -26.91 22.56 -0.37
CA GLY A 144 -26.65 22.30 -1.77
C GLY A 144 -25.55 21.27 -2.03
N PRO A 145 -25.44 20.74 -3.27
CA PRO A 145 -24.46 19.72 -3.64
C PRO A 145 -23.00 20.20 -3.53
N ASP A 146 -22.74 21.48 -3.75
CA ASP A 146 -21.39 22.06 -3.70
C ASP A 146 -20.80 22.15 -2.27
N ALA A 147 -21.64 21.88 -1.25
CA ALA A 147 -21.18 21.72 0.12
C ALA A 147 -20.46 20.38 0.38
N VAL A 148 -20.47 19.47 -0.60
CA VAL A 148 -19.80 18.16 -0.52
C VAL A 148 -18.59 18.14 -1.42
N ALA A 149 -17.43 17.73 -0.87
CA ALA A 149 -16.21 17.47 -1.62
C ALA A 149 -15.77 16.03 -1.45
N ILE A 150 -15.22 15.43 -2.51
CA ILE A 150 -14.75 14.05 -2.54
C ILE A 150 -13.26 14.04 -2.86
N PHE A 151 -12.48 13.33 -2.04
CA PHE A 151 -11.05 13.16 -2.22
C PHE A 151 -10.72 11.69 -2.48
N GLY A 152 -10.19 11.38 -3.66
CA GLY A 152 -9.71 10.07 -4.03
C GLY A 152 -8.27 9.85 -3.58
N ALA A 153 -7.97 8.70 -2.97
CA ALA A 153 -6.62 8.34 -2.60
C ALA A 153 -5.87 7.70 -3.80
N PRO A 154 -4.56 7.91 -3.95
CA PRO A 154 -3.76 7.35 -5.05
C PRO A 154 -3.63 5.82 -5.02
N LYS A 155 -4.02 5.19 -3.93
CA LYS A 155 -4.02 3.73 -3.76
C LYS A 155 -5.30 3.04 -4.23
N LEU A 156 -6.30 3.80 -4.63
CA LEU A 156 -7.54 3.24 -5.17
C LEU A 156 -7.30 2.72 -6.59
N SER A 157 -8.00 1.64 -6.96
CA SER A 157 -7.99 1.14 -8.33
C SER A 157 -8.72 2.11 -9.27
N ASN A 158 -8.54 1.92 -10.57
CA ASN A 158 -9.24 2.75 -11.57
C ASN A 158 -10.76 2.61 -11.46
N GLU A 159 -11.23 1.39 -11.15
CA GLU A 159 -12.65 1.09 -10.95
C GLU A 159 -13.21 1.80 -9.73
N GLU A 160 -12.47 1.80 -8.62
CA GLU A 160 -12.86 2.51 -7.40
C GLU A 160 -12.89 4.02 -7.61
N LEU A 161 -11.89 4.58 -8.29
CA LEU A 161 -11.85 6.01 -8.65
C LEU A 161 -13.01 6.40 -9.58
N TYR A 162 -13.34 5.52 -10.54
CA TYR A 162 -14.50 5.73 -11.42
C TYR A 162 -15.81 5.74 -10.63
N LEU A 163 -15.99 4.76 -9.72
CA LEU A 163 -17.19 4.69 -8.88
C LEU A 163 -17.29 5.90 -7.94
N LEU A 164 -16.18 6.35 -7.39
CA LEU A 164 -16.11 7.54 -6.55
C LEU A 164 -16.54 8.79 -7.33
N GLN A 165 -16.04 8.92 -8.57
CA GLN A 165 -16.39 10.02 -9.45
C GLN A 165 -17.88 9.96 -9.87
N LYS A 166 -18.40 8.76 -10.16
CA LYS A 166 -19.81 8.54 -10.46
C LYS A 166 -20.70 8.89 -9.28
N LEU A 167 -20.31 8.51 -8.05
CA LEU A 167 -21.01 8.90 -6.83
C LEU A 167 -21.10 10.43 -6.71
N GLY A 168 -20.00 11.14 -6.92
CA GLY A 168 -19.98 12.60 -6.84
C GLY A 168 -20.86 13.26 -7.87
N ARG A 169 -20.67 12.93 -9.16
CA ARG A 169 -21.33 13.62 -10.25
C ARG A 169 -22.80 13.21 -10.45
N VAL A 170 -23.11 11.93 -10.30
CA VAL A 170 -24.47 11.40 -10.55
C VAL A 170 -25.26 11.27 -9.25
N GLY A 171 -24.62 10.82 -8.16
CA GLY A 171 -25.30 10.58 -6.90
C GLY A 171 -25.51 11.83 -6.06
N ILE A 172 -24.49 12.70 -5.98
CA ILE A 172 -24.49 13.92 -5.15
C ILE A 172 -24.75 15.17 -6.00
N ASN A 173 -24.44 15.10 -7.30
CA ASN A 173 -24.49 16.22 -8.25
C ASN A 173 -23.46 17.33 -7.93
N THR A 174 -22.23 16.93 -7.51
CA THR A 174 -21.12 17.84 -7.28
C THR A 174 -19.95 17.57 -8.22
N ASN A 175 -19.21 18.62 -8.60
CA ASN A 175 -17.94 18.53 -9.32
C ASN A 175 -16.73 18.73 -8.40
N ASN A 176 -16.93 18.88 -7.10
CA ASN A 176 -15.87 19.04 -6.12
C ASN A 176 -15.18 17.72 -5.84
N ILE A 177 -14.47 17.19 -6.85
CA ILE A 177 -13.77 15.91 -6.81
C ILE A 177 -12.29 16.15 -7.10
N ALA A 178 -11.42 15.74 -6.18
CA ALA A 178 -9.98 15.89 -6.31
C ALA A 178 -9.23 14.60 -5.93
N SER A 179 -8.01 14.47 -6.42
CA SER A 179 -7.08 13.42 -6.00
C SER A 179 -6.07 13.99 -5.02
N LEU A 180 -5.77 13.23 -3.98
CA LEU A 180 -4.73 13.57 -3.00
C LEU A 180 -3.29 13.37 -3.55
N THR A 181 -3.13 12.88 -4.77
CA THR A 181 -1.80 12.69 -5.39
C THR A 181 -1.02 13.98 -5.52
N ASN A 182 -1.68 15.10 -5.76
CA ASN A 182 -1.04 16.39 -5.97
C ASN A 182 -0.58 17.07 -4.68
N VAL A 183 -1.00 16.58 -3.51
CA VAL A 183 -0.63 17.17 -2.21
C VAL A 183 0.81 16.81 -1.81
N PHE A 184 1.40 15.79 -2.43
CA PHE A 184 2.73 15.28 -2.08
C PHE A 184 3.77 15.44 -3.19
N SER A 185 3.44 16.09 -4.31
CA SER A 185 4.38 16.33 -5.41
C SER A 185 5.34 17.50 -5.15
N ASP A 186 5.04 18.33 -4.15
CA ASP A 186 5.78 19.56 -3.82
C ASP A 186 6.55 19.44 -2.49
N LEU A 187 6.74 18.22 -1.98
CA LEU A 187 7.62 17.88 -0.86
C LEU A 187 8.79 17.04 -1.36
#